data_de7f5b77a92f9dd8254a8b2eaed2658e
#
_entry.id   de7f5b77a92f9dd8254a8b2eaed2658e
#
_cell.length_a   1.000
_cell.length_b   1.000
_cell.length_c   1.000
_cell.angle_alpha   90.00
_cell.angle_beta   90.00
_cell.angle_gamma   90.00
#
_symmetry.space_group_name_H-M   'P 1'
#
loop_
_entity.id
_entity.type
_entity.pdbx_description
1 polymer ?
#
loop_
_entity_poly.entity_id
_entity_poly.type
_entity_poly.pdbx_seq_one_letter_code
_entity_poly.pdbx_strand_id
1 'polypeptide(L)'
;MNKKYQITDSGRKELEKELAELKGRRGEIAEKIAEARSFGDLSENAEYDAAREEQGLLETRVIEIEDILQHASIIKSADATVVGLGSAVELKNSDRTVTYTVVGPVEADPMEGKISDESPIGQALMGKKVGDEVTISTPKGEIVYTISSLL
;
A
#
# COMPACT_ATOMS: atom_id res chain seq x y z
N MET A 1 17.46 4.75 -12.91
CA MET A 1 16.90 3.39 -12.91
C MET A 1 15.40 3.45 -12.96
N ASN A 2 14.82 2.87 -13.99
CA ASN A 2 13.38 2.75 -14.06
C ASN A 2 12.92 1.68 -13.07
N LYS A 3 12.43 2.10 -11.91
CA LYS A 3 11.77 1.17 -11.00
C LYS A 3 10.49 0.69 -11.69
N LYS A 4 10.42 -0.59 -11.96
CA LYS A 4 9.18 -1.20 -12.41
C LYS A 4 8.36 -1.50 -11.16
N TYR A 5 7.25 -0.78 -11.00
CA TYR A 5 6.30 -1.09 -9.96
C TYR A 5 5.43 -2.27 -10.42
N GLN A 6 5.23 -3.22 -9.54
CA GLN A 6 4.31 -4.33 -9.78
C GLN A 6 3.09 -4.13 -8.88
N ILE A 7 1.93 -3.98 -9.49
CA ILE A 7 0.67 -3.77 -8.76
C ILE A 7 -0.42 -4.69 -9.30
N THR A 8 -1.39 -5.00 -8.46
CA THR A 8 -2.58 -5.74 -8.87
C THR A 8 -3.56 -4.78 -9.58
N ASP A 9 -4.53 -5.35 -10.31
CA ASP A 9 -5.57 -4.53 -10.95
C ASP A 9 -6.38 -3.75 -9.90
N SER A 10 -6.69 -4.36 -8.76
CA SER A 10 -7.40 -3.68 -7.68
C SER A 10 -6.57 -2.56 -7.07
N GLY A 11 -5.26 -2.75 -6.90
CA GLY A 11 -4.35 -1.71 -6.42
C GLY A 11 -4.27 -0.53 -7.38
N ARG A 12 -4.26 -0.81 -8.68
CA ARG A 12 -4.31 0.25 -9.69
C ARG A 12 -5.59 1.08 -9.57
N LYS A 13 -6.73 0.42 -9.43
CA LYS A 13 -8.02 1.10 -9.26
C LYS A 13 -8.07 1.95 -8.01
N GLU A 14 -7.53 1.45 -6.90
CA GLU A 14 -7.42 2.21 -5.66
C GLU A 14 -6.55 3.46 -5.82
N LEU A 15 -5.41 3.34 -6.50
CA LEU A 15 -4.54 4.48 -6.78
C LEU A 15 -5.20 5.51 -7.70
N GLU A 16 -5.91 5.06 -8.73
CA GLU A 16 -6.66 5.96 -9.62
C GLU A 16 -7.74 6.72 -8.86
N LYS A 17 -8.42 6.05 -7.93
CA LYS A 17 -9.44 6.67 -7.08
C LYS A 17 -8.80 7.70 -6.14
N GLU A 18 -7.71 7.35 -5.47
CA GLU A 18 -6.97 8.25 -4.59
C GLU A 18 -6.50 9.48 -5.36
N LEU A 19 -5.96 9.28 -6.57
CA LEU A 19 -5.51 10.37 -7.43
C LEU A 19 -6.64 11.35 -7.76
N ALA A 20 -7.81 10.82 -8.13
CA ALA A 20 -8.98 11.64 -8.43
C ALA A 20 -9.43 12.45 -7.20
N GLU A 21 -9.45 11.83 -6.02
CA GLU A 21 -9.80 12.49 -4.76
C GLU A 21 -8.81 13.61 -4.42
N LEU A 22 -7.50 13.35 -4.56
CA LEU A 22 -6.46 14.35 -4.31
C LEU A 22 -6.55 15.53 -5.25
N LYS A 23 -6.77 15.28 -6.55
CA LYS A 23 -6.96 16.34 -7.53
C LYS A 23 -8.21 17.19 -7.25
N GLY A 24 -9.28 16.54 -6.77
CA GLY A 24 -10.50 17.24 -6.35
C GLY A 24 -10.28 18.15 -5.15
N ARG A 25 -9.33 17.84 -4.28
CA ARG A 25 -9.02 18.66 -3.10
C ARG A 25 -8.17 19.89 -3.39
N ARG A 26 -7.57 19.97 -4.58
CA ARG A 26 -6.73 21.12 -4.95
C ARG A 26 -7.46 22.46 -4.83
N GLY A 27 -8.72 22.51 -5.27
CA GLY A 27 -9.54 23.70 -5.18
C GLY A 27 -9.78 24.15 -3.75
N GLU A 28 -10.12 23.22 -2.87
CA GLU A 28 -10.33 23.49 -1.45
C GLU A 28 -9.08 24.07 -0.77
N ILE A 29 -7.92 23.47 -1.07
CA ILE A 29 -6.64 23.92 -0.51
C ILE A 29 -6.28 25.32 -1.03
N ALA A 30 -6.51 25.57 -2.33
CA ALA A 30 -6.30 26.88 -2.91
C ALA A 30 -7.16 27.94 -2.24
N GLU A 31 -8.42 27.62 -1.92
CA GLU A 31 -9.31 28.51 -1.17
C GLU A 31 -8.78 28.77 0.25
N LYS A 32 -8.30 27.74 0.94
CA LYS A 32 -7.70 27.90 2.28
C LYS A 32 -6.49 28.83 2.24
N ILE A 33 -5.64 28.70 1.22
CA ILE A 33 -4.47 29.56 1.05
C ILE A 33 -4.91 31.01 0.80
N ALA A 34 -5.88 31.23 -0.09
CA ALA A 34 -6.39 32.55 -0.39
C ALA A 34 -7.02 33.19 0.84
N GLU A 35 -7.80 32.45 1.61
CA GLU A 35 -8.41 32.91 2.85
C GLU A 35 -7.33 33.28 3.88
N ALA A 36 -6.34 32.43 4.08
CA ALA A 36 -5.24 32.68 5.01
C ALA A 36 -4.45 33.96 4.64
N ARG A 37 -4.24 34.21 3.33
CA ARG A 37 -3.61 35.45 2.85
C ARG A 37 -4.41 36.67 3.20
N SER A 38 -5.73 36.58 3.26
CA SER A 38 -6.61 37.72 3.56
C SER A 38 -6.46 38.19 5.00
N PHE A 39 -5.91 37.39 5.90
CA PHE A 39 -5.71 37.77 7.31
C PHE A 39 -4.49 38.65 7.57
N GLY A 40 -3.72 39.03 6.55
CA GLY A 40 -2.64 39.99 6.67
C GLY A 40 -1.24 39.40 6.73
N ASP A 41 -0.51 39.60 7.83
CA ASP A 41 0.91 39.28 7.92
C ASP A 41 1.16 37.77 7.74
N LEU A 42 1.74 37.41 6.59
CA LEU A 42 2.04 36.00 6.23
C LEU A 42 3.21 35.41 7.01
N SER A 43 4.07 36.28 7.59
CA SER A 43 5.23 35.79 8.33
C SER A 43 4.88 35.14 9.67
N GLU A 44 3.71 35.47 10.23
CA GLU A 44 3.23 34.95 11.51
C GLU A 44 1.89 34.20 11.37
N ASN A 45 1.47 33.93 10.14
CA ASN A 45 0.17 33.32 9.88
C ASN A 45 0.28 31.80 9.86
N ALA A 46 -0.01 31.17 11.00
CA ALA A 46 0.03 29.71 11.15
C ALA A 46 -0.97 28.99 10.23
N GLU A 47 -2.11 29.60 9.91
CA GLU A 47 -3.09 29.04 8.99
C GLU A 47 -2.56 28.99 7.55
N TYR A 48 -1.85 30.02 7.15
CA TYR A 48 -1.20 30.06 5.84
C TYR A 48 -0.12 28.98 5.73
N ASP A 49 0.74 28.88 6.73
CA ASP A 49 1.79 27.87 6.76
C ASP A 49 1.21 26.45 6.73
N ALA A 50 0.16 26.20 7.51
CA ALA A 50 -0.51 24.89 7.53
C ALA A 50 -1.14 24.55 6.17
N ALA A 51 -1.78 25.53 5.51
CA ALA A 51 -2.39 25.33 4.19
C ALA A 51 -1.32 25.07 3.11
N ARG A 52 -0.18 25.75 3.19
CA ARG A 52 0.95 25.53 2.26
C ARG A 52 1.58 24.14 2.48
N GLU A 53 1.70 23.71 3.72
CA GLU A 53 2.20 22.36 4.03
C GLU A 53 1.24 21.30 3.50
N GLU A 54 -0.06 21.46 3.70
CA GLU A 54 -1.09 20.56 3.17
C GLU A 54 -1.00 20.47 1.64
N GLN A 55 -0.82 21.61 0.96
CA GLN A 55 -0.64 21.66 -0.49
C GLN A 55 0.60 20.87 -0.93
N GLY A 56 1.71 21.04 -0.23
CA GLY A 56 2.95 20.36 -0.53
C GLY A 56 2.82 18.84 -0.40
N LEU A 57 2.18 18.36 0.67
CA LEU A 57 1.95 16.94 0.90
C LEU A 57 1.03 16.35 -0.17
N LEU A 58 -0.03 17.07 -0.53
CA LEU A 58 -0.96 16.64 -1.58
C LEU A 58 -0.25 16.53 -2.93
N GLU A 59 0.52 17.52 -3.33
CA GLU A 59 1.20 17.51 -4.63
C GLU A 59 2.29 16.44 -4.68
N THR A 60 3.00 16.21 -3.58
CA THR A 60 3.97 15.13 -3.49
C THR A 60 3.31 13.78 -3.71
N ARG A 61 2.17 13.54 -3.07
CA ARG A 61 1.43 12.29 -3.24
C ARG A 61 0.87 12.13 -4.65
N VAL A 62 0.39 13.21 -5.26
CA VAL A 62 -0.09 13.19 -6.65
C VAL A 62 1.03 12.76 -7.60
N ILE A 63 2.21 13.35 -7.46
CA ILE A 63 3.37 13.01 -8.29
C ILE A 63 3.76 11.54 -8.10
N GLU A 64 3.78 11.08 -6.86
CA GLU A 64 4.10 9.69 -6.54
C GLU A 64 3.12 8.72 -7.20
N ILE A 65 1.81 8.97 -7.07
CA ILE A 65 0.78 8.12 -7.69
C ILE A 65 0.88 8.14 -9.21
N GLU A 66 1.06 9.31 -9.81
CA GLU A 66 1.21 9.43 -11.26
C GLU A 66 2.42 8.65 -11.77
N ASP A 67 3.53 8.71 -11.04
CA ASP A 67 4.74 7.94 -11.37
C ASP A 67 4.47 6.43 -11.31
N ILE A 68 3.82 5.97 -10.24
CA ILE A 68 3.44 4.57 -10.08
C ILE A 68 2.54 4.12 -11.24
N LEU A 69 1.48 4.87 -11.54
CA LEU A 69 0.52 4.51 -12.58
C LEU A 69 1.16 4.50 -13.97
N GLN A 70 2.12 5.40 -14.21
CA GLN A 70 2.81 5.48 -15.49
C GLN A 70 3.77 4.31 -15.72
N HIS A 71 4.42 3.82 -14.67
CA HIS A 71 5.49 2.82 -14.77
C HIS A 71 5.08 1.44 -14.24
N ALA A 72 3.86 1.28 -13.74
CA ALA A 72 3.40 0.04 -13.15
C ALA A 72 3.11 -1.04 -14.19
N SER A 73 3.49 -2.26 -13.85
CA SER A 73 3.05 -3.45 -14.57
C SER A 73 1.94 -4.10 -13.78
N ILE A 74 0.83 -4.42 -14.47
CA ILE A 74 -0.29 -5.11 -13.83
C ILE A 74 0.04 -6.58 -13.75
N ILE A 75 -0.06 -7.11 -12.53
CA ILE A 75 0.16 -8.53 -12.29
C ILE A 75 -1.15 -9.26 -12.51
N LYS A 76 -1.13 -10.25 -13.40
CA LYS A 76 -2.26 -11.14 -13.58
C LYS A 76 -2.42 -12.03 -12.36
N SER A 77 -3.66 -12.46 -12.09
CA SER A 77 -3.96 -13.33 -10.96
C SER A 77 -2.97 -14.49 -10.88
N ALA A 78 -2.44 -14.72 -9.67
CA ALA A 78 -1.50 -15.78 -9.41
C ALA A 78 -2.08 -17.16 -9.71
N ASP A 79 -1.19 -18.11 -10.03
CA ASP A 79 -1.56 -19.52 -10.12
C ASP A 79 -2.18 -19.95 -8.78
N ALA A 80 -3.37 -20.55 -8.84
CA ALA A 80 -4.12 -20.96 -7.64
C ALA A 80 -3.44 -22.11 -6.85
N THR A 81 -2.35 -22.68 -7.37
CA THR A 81 -1.64 -23.77 -6.70
C THR A 81 -0.40 -23.31 -5.93
N VAL A 82 0.14 -22.14 -6.24
CA VAL A 82 1.38 -21.63 -5.66
C VAL A 82 1.19 -20.18 -5.20
N VAL A 83 1.75 -19.84 -4.05
CA VAL A 83 1.70 -18.47 -3.55
C VAL A 83 2.53 -17.57 -4.47
N GLY A 84 1.88 -16.53 -4.99
CA GLY A 84 2.50 -15.50 -5.81
C GLY A 84 1.93 -14.14 -5.49
N LEU A 85 2.36 -13.12 -6.23
CA LEU A 85 1.80 -11.79 -6.08
C LEU A 85 0.30 -11.81 -6.39
N GLY A 86 -0.49 -11.22 -5.51
CA GLY A 86 -1.95 -11.21 -5.59
C GLY A 86 -2.63 -12.39 -4.89
N SER A 87 -1.87 -13.39 -4.41
CA SER A 87 -2.44 -14.52 -3.69
C SER A 87 -2.90 -14.13 -2.30
N ALA A 88 -4.12 -14.51 -1.93
CA ALA A 88 -4.58 -14.47 -0.55
C ALA A 88 -4.31 -15.83 0.09
N VAL A 89 -3.57 -15.83 1.18
CA VAL A 89 -3.07 -17.03 1.84
C VAL A 89 -3.68 -17.14 3.24
N GLU A 90 -4.38 -18.23 3.50
CA GLU A 90 -4.86 -18.53 4.85
C GLU A 90 -3.83 -19.39 5.57
N LEU A 91 -3.36 -18.88 6.71
CA LEU A 91 -2.36 -19.53 7.56
C LEU A 91 -3.01 -19.97 8.87
N LYS A 92 -2.78 -21.23 9.23
CA LYS A 92 -3.30 -21.80 10.49
C LYS A 92 -2.18 -22.33 11.36
N ASN A 93 -2.35 -22.12 12.67
CA ASN A 93 -1.61 -22.85 13.69
C ASN A 93 -2.60 -23.29 14.76
N SER A 94 -2.08 -23.90 15.85
CA SER A 94 -2.93 -24.41 16.94
C SER A 94 -3.76 -23.32 17.64
N ASP A 95 -3.30 -22.06 17.59
CA ASP A 95 -3.89 -20.98 18.37
C ASP A 95 -4.76 -20.03 17.54
N ARG A 96 -4.49 -19.88 16.23
CA ARG A 96 -5.23 -18.92 15.41
C ARG A 96 -5.11 -19.17 13.90
N THR A 97 -6.01 -18.52 13.19
CA THR A 97 -6.01 -18.45 11.73
C THR A 97 -5.83 -17.00 11.32
N VAL A 98 -4.92 -16.73 10.40
CA VAL A 98 -4.69 -15.41 9.84
C VAL A 98 -4.70 -15.50 8.32
N THR A 99 -5.16 -14.44 7.67
CA THR A 99 -5.17 -14.35 6.21
C THR A 99 -4.32 -13.16 5.78
N TYR A 100 -3.39 -13.41 4.87
CA TYR A 100 -2.56 -12.38 4.26
C TYR A 100 -2.69 -12.40 2.76
N THR A 101 -2.68 -11.23 2.15
CA THR A 101 -2.58 -11.08 0.69
C THR A 101 -1.16 -10.62 0.36
N VAL A 102 -0.47 -11.34 -0.51
CA VAL A 102 0.87 -10.97 -0.94
C VAL A 102 0.77 -9.98 -2.09
N VAL A 103 1.36 -8.81 -1.91
CA VAL A 103 1.30 -7.70 -2.87
C VAL A 103 2.69 -7.12 -3.09
N GLY A 104 2.81 -6.22 -4.07
CA GLY A 104 4.06 -5.47 -4.25
C GLY A 104 4.26 -4.43 -3.15
N PRO A 105 5.47 -3.89 -2.99
CA PRO A 105 5.77 -2.92 -1.92
C PRO A 105 4.87 -1.68 -1.92
N VAL A 106 4.39 -1.27 -3.10
CA VAL A 106 3.53 -0.09 -3.26
C VAL A 106 2.17 -0.28 -2.60
N GLU A 107 1.64 -1.50 -2.63
CA GLU A 107 0.31 -1.82 -2.11
C GLU A 107 0.35 -2.33 -0.66
N ALA A 108 1.53 -2.56 -0.09
CA ALA A 108 1.65 -3.17 1.22
C ALA A 108 1.00 -2.34 2.30
N ASP A 109 0.11 -2.97 3.06
CA ASP A 109 -0.57 -2.39 4.21
C ASP A 109 -0.82 -3.49 5.24
N PRO A 110 0.10 -3.68 6.20
CA PRO A 110 -0.03 -4.73 7.21
C PRO A 110 -1.32 -4.66 8.01
N MET A 111 -1.89 -3.46 8.20
CA MET A 111 -3.14 -3.27 8.93
C MET A 111 -4.33 -3.90 8.20
N GLU A 112 -4.28 -3.94 6.87
CA GLU A 112 -5.30 -4.58 6.04
C GLU A 112 -4.95 -6.00 5.63
N GLY A 113 -3.86 -6.55 6.17
CA GLY A 113 -3.40 -7.89 5.84
C GLY A 113 -2.70 -7.99 4.49
N LYS A 114 -2.30 -6.86 3.92
CA LYS A 114 -1.54 -6.82 2.66
C LYS A 114 -0.06 -6.74 2.98
N ILE A 115 0.66 -7.80 2.69
CA ILE A 115 2.10 -7.90 2.98
C ILE A 115 2.91 -7.85 1.68
N SER A 116 4.04 -7.17 1.74
CA SER A 116 4.95 -7.10 0.61
C SER A 116 5.63 -8.44 0.36
N ASP A 117 5.78 -8.82 -0.90
CA ASP A 117 6.58 -9.97 -1.31
C ASP A 117 8.06 -9.82 -0.89
N GLU A 118 8.52 -8.60 -0.68
CA GLU A 118 9.88 -8.31 -0.21
C GLU A 118 9.99 -8.35 1.32
N SER A 119 8.88 -8.37 2.05
CA SER A 119 8.91 -8.48 3.51
C SER A 119 9.35 -9.89 3.96
N PRO A 120 9.86 -10.04 5.20
CA PRO A 120 10.23 -11.37 5.69
C PRO A 120 9.11 -12.40 5.61
N ILE A 121 7.88 -12.02 5.94
CA ILE A 121 6.71 -12.89 5.85
C ILE A 121 6.41 -13.21 4.38
N GLY A 122 6.41 -12.20 3.53
CA GLY A 122 6.16 -12.37 2.09
C GLY A 122 7.18 -13.28 1.43
N GLN A 123 8.46 -13.11 1.73
CA GLN A 123 9.52 -13.98 1.21
C GLN A 123 9.34 -15.43 1.67
N ALA A 124 8.91 -15.63 2.91
CA ALA A 124 8.66 -16.96 3.44
C ALA A 124 7.47 -17.64 2.74
N LEU A 125 6.47 -16.88 2.32
CA LEU A 125 5.26 -17.41 1.67
C LEU A 125 5.43 -17.65 0.18
N MET A 126 6.23 -16.85 -0.52
CA MET A 126 6.40 -16.94 -1.97
C MET A 126 6.87 -18.34 -2.41
N GLY A 127 6.18 -18.89 -3.41
CA GLY A 127 6.50 -20.22 -3.95
C GLY A 127 6.00 -21.40 -3.13
N LYS A 128 5.32 -21.15 -2.03
CA LYS A 128 4.74 -22.19 -1.17
C LYS A 128 3.39 -22.66 -1.70
N LYS A 129 2.98 -23.84 -1.25
CA LYS A 129 1.71 -24.49 -1.66
C LYS A 129 0.86 -24.78 -0.43
N VAL A 130 -0.43 -25.06 -0.66
CA VAL A 130 -1.31 -25.56 0.40
C VAL A 130 -0.71 -26.82 1.03
N GLY A 131 -0.66 -26.84 2.36
CA GLY A 131 -0.06 -27.90 3.14
C GLY A 131 1.39 -27.67 3.54
N ASP A 132 2.06 -26.67 2.96
CA ASP A 132 3.43 -26.34 3.33
C ASP A 132 3.46 -25.59 4.67
N GLU A 133 4.53 -25.82 5.42
CA GLU A 133 4.77 -25.10 6.67
C GLU A 133 5.62 -23.86 6.40
N VAL A 134 5.29 -22.77 7.08
CA VAL A 134 6.00 -21.49 6.99
C VAL A 134 6.39 -21.07 8.38
N THR A 135 7.67 -20.77 8.59
CA THR A 135 8.17 -20.23 9.85
C THR A 135 8.29 -18.72 9.75
N ILE A 136 7.59 -18.01 10.63
CA ILE A 136 7.59 -16.55 10.67
C ILE A 136 8.33 -16.10 11.93
N SER A 137 9.36 -15.28 11.75
CA SER A 137 10.12 -14.72 12.87
C SER A 137 9.40 -13.49 13.41
N THR A 138 9.10 -13.51 14.71
CA THR A 138 8.46 -12.38 15.41
C THR A 138 9.32 -11.95 16.60
N PRO A 139 9.09 -10.74 17.17
CA PRO A 139 9.78 -10.31 18.39
C PRO A 139 9.57 -11.25 19.58
N LYS A 140 8.49 -12.05 19.56
CA LYS A 140 8.18 -13.03 20.62
C LYS A 140 8.75 -14.42 20.33
N GLY A 141 9.46 -14.60 19.22
CA GLY A 141 10.01 -15.86 18.79
C GLY A 141 9.48 -16.31 17.42
N GLU A 142 9.87 -17.49 17.00
CA GLU A 142 9.43 -18.05 15.74
C GLU A 142 8.05 -18.70 15.88
N ILE A 143 7.18 -18.47 14.93
CA ILE A 143 5.85 -19.08 14.87
C ILE A 143 5.75 -19.87 13.58
N VAL A 144 5.34 -21.13 13.69
CA VAL A 144 5.13 -22.00 12.53
C VAL A 144 3.66 -22.01 12.18
N TYR A 145 3.37 -21.73 10.92
CA TYR A 145 2.02 -21.80 10.35
C TYR A 145 1.99 -22.81 9.23
N THR A 146 0.82 -23.41 9.02
CA THR A 146 0.56 -24.26 7.85
C THR A 146 -0.35 -23.49 6.90
N ILE A 147 -0.04 -23.51 5.60
CA ILE A 147 -0.90 -22.92 4.58
C ILE A 147 -2.12 -23.81 4.42
N SER A 148 -3.28 -23.31 4.84
CA SER A 148 -4.52 -24.09 4.81
C SER A 148 -5.31 -23.89 3.54
N SER A 149 -5.23 -22.72 2.91
CA SER A 149 -5.86 -22.46 1.63
C SER A 149 -5.23 -21.29 0.89
N LEU A 150 -5.40 -21.30 -0.43
CA LEU A 150 -5.09 -20.17 -1.32
C LEU A 150 -6.43 -19.68 -1.89
N LEU A 151 -6.72 -18.42 -1.64
CA LEU A 151 -7.99 -17.81 -2.04
C LEU A 151 -7.86 -17.02 -3.34
#